data_c15ae4c45c9f3891b97def89aadba905
#
_entry.id   c15ae4c45c9f3891b97def89aadba905
#
_cell.length_a   1.000
_cell.length_b   1.000
_cell.length_c   1.000
_cell.angle_alpha   90.00
_cell.angle_beta   90.00
_cell.angle_gamma   90.00
#
_symmetry.space_group_name_H-M   'P 1'
#
loop_
_entity.id
_entity.type
_entity.pdbx_description
1 polymer ?
#
loop_
_entity_poly.entity_id
_entity_poly.type
_entity_poly.pdbx_seq_one_letter_code
_entity_poly.pdbx_strand_id
1 'polypeptide(L)' 'MKFGFIGAGKVGFSLGKYLADNNQNVVGYYSIINEEAIEAAKFTGSKYYENMEQLVEDSEVLFLTVPDGQRIYGIS' A
#
# COMPACT_ATOMS: atom_id res chain seq x y z
N MET A 1 -2.28 13.71 1.59
CA MET A 1 -2.05 12.92 0.37
C MET A 1 -2.37 11.45 0.64
N LYS A 2 -2.98 10.79 -0.32
CA LYS A 2 -3.45 9.41 -0.13
C LYS A 2 -2.46 8.43 -0.75
N PHE A 3 -1.96 7.52 0.07
CA PHE A 3 -0.94 6.55 -0.36
C PHE A 3 -1.53 5.16 -0.44
N GLY A 4 -1.31 4.51 -1.57
CA GLY A 4 -1.70 3.11 -1.75
C GLY A 4 -0.48 2.26 -2.05
N PHE A 5 -0.57 0.97 -1.71
CA PHE A 5 0.55 0.05 -1.90
C PHE A 5 0.12 -1.14 -2.75
N ILE A 6 0.88 -1.40 -3.79
CA ILE A 6 0.73 -2.61 -4.58
C ILE A 6 1.89 -3.52 -4.22
N GLY A 7 1.56 -4.64 -3.59
CA GLY A 7 2.55 -5.49 -2.98
C GLY A 7 2.65 -5.19 -1.49
N ALA A 8 2.89 -6.20 -0.69
CA ALA A 8 2.93 -6.07 0.76
C ALA A 8 4.13 -6.79 1.36
N GLY A 9 5.26 -6.73 0.66
CA GLY A 9 6.51 -7.26 1.19
C GLY A 9 7.04 -6.40 2.32
N LYS A 10 8.21 -6.76 2.84
CA LYS A 10 8.80 -6.07 3.99
C LYS A 10 8.86 -4.55 3.82
N VAL A 11 9.21 -4.09 2.63
CA VAL A 11 9.35 -2.66 2.41
C VAL A 11 8.01 -1.94 2.40
N GLY A 12 7.01 -2.52 1.72
CA GLY A 12 5.67 -1.95 1.72
C GLY A 12 5.08 -1.92 3.13
N PHE A 13 5.31 -2.97 3.88
CA PHE A 13 4.87 -3.09 5.26
C PHE A 13 5.51 -2.00 6.13
N SER A 14 6.84 -1.89 6.06
CA SER A 14 7.59 -0.91 6.86
C SER A 14 7.28 0.53 6.46
N LEU A 15 7.23 0.79 5.16
CA LEU A 15 6.96 2.13 4.66
C LEU A 15 5.55 2.57 5.01
N GLY A 16 4.58 1.67 4.90
CA GLY A 16 3.20 1.96 5.29
C GLY A 16 3.09 2.31 6.76
N LYS A 17 3.79 1.57 7.60
CA LYS A 17 3.82 1.84 9.03
C LYS A 17 4.45 3.21 9.32
N TYR A 18 5.55 3.50 8.65
CA TYR A 18 6.22 4.80 8.79
C TYR A 18 5.27 5.96 8.42
N LEU A 19 4.58 5.83 7.30
CA LEU A 19 3.66 6.86 6.85
C LEU A 19 2.48 7.01 7.82
N ALA A 20 1.94 5.90 8.28
CA ALA A 20 0.82 5.93 9.22
C ALA A 20 1.22 6.59 10.53
N ASP A 21 2.43 6.30 11.02
CA ASP A 21 2.94 6.89 12.26
C ASP A 21 3.21 8.39 12.13
N ASN A 22 3.38 8.86 10.90
CA ASN A 22 3.62 10.28 10.63
C ASN A 22 2.35 11.01 10.16
N ASN A 23 1.20 10.45 10.48
CA ASN A 23 -0.10 11.03 10.16
C ASN A 23 -0.37 11.19 8.67
N GLN A 24 0.27 10.36 7.86
CA GLN A 24 -0.03 10.31 6.43
C GLN A 24 -1.19 9.36 6.20
N ASN A 25 -1.95 9.63 5.17
CA ASN A 25 -3.13 8.82 4.87
C ASN A 25 -2.77 7.61 4.03
N VAL A 26 -2.63 6.46 4.69
CA VAL A 26 -2.42 5.20 3.98
C VAL A 26 -3.78 4.61 3.66
N VAL A 27 -4.12 4.62 2.38
CA VAL A 27 -5.42 4.15 1.90
C VAL A 27 -5.57 2.65 2.07
N GLY A 28 -4.57 1.91 1.63
CA GLY A 28 -4.63 0.47 1.75
C GLY A 28 -3.59 -0.27 0.93
N TYR A 29 -3.76 -1.58 0.90
CA TYR A 29 -2.85 -2.51 0.25
C TYR A 29 -3.59 -3.44 -0.70
N TYR A 30 -2.96 -3.71 -1.82
CA TYR A 30 -3.35 -4.76 -2.75
C TYR A 30 -2.13 -5.65 -3.00
N SER A 31 -2.30 -6.95 -2.98
CA SER A 31 -1.22 -7.89 -3.28
C SER A 31 -1.80 -9.13 -3.96
N ILE A 32 -0.99 -9.76 -4.81
CA ILE A 32 -1.34 -11.03 -5.41
C ILE A 32 -1.50 -12.09 -4.31
N ILE A 33 -0.70 -11.97 -3.26
CA ILE A 33 -0.83 -12.82 -2.08
C ILE A 33 -1.74 -12.09 -1.10
N ASN A 34 -3.00 -12.45 -1.09
CA ASN A 34 -4.02 -11.77 -0.29
C ASN A 34 -3.68 -11.68 1.19
N GLU A 35 -3.11 -12.73 1.75
CA GLU A 35 -2.78 -12.77 3.17
C GLU A 35 -1.80 -11.68 3.57
N GLU A 36 -0.82 -11.41 2.71
CA GLU A 36 0.16 -10.35 2.98
C GLU A 36 -0.50 -8.98 2.99
N ALA A 37 -1.40 -8.73 2.05
CA ALA A 37 -2.10 -7.46 1.98
C ALA A 37 -3.01 -7.25 3.18
N ILE A 38 -3.71 -8.30 3.59
CA ILE A 38 -4.60 -8.25 4.75
C ILE A 38 -3.80 -7.94 6.02
N GLU A 39 -2.67 -8.61 6.19
CA GLU A 39 -1.83 -8.42 7.35
C GLU A 39 -1.24 -7.01 7.40
N ALA A 40 -0.74 -6.53 6.26
CA ALA A 40 -0.19 -5.18 6.18
C ALA A 40 -1.27 -4.12 6.44
N ALA A 41 -2.46 -4.33 5.93
CA ALA A 41 -3.56 -3.41 6.16
C ALA A 41 -3.92 -3.33 7.65
N LYS A 42 -3.96 -4.46 8.32
CA LYS A 42 -4.22 -4.50 9.76
C LYS A 42 -3.13 -3.80 10.55
N PHE A 43 -1.88 -4.03 10.16
CA PHE A 43 -0.74 -3.46 10.87
C PHE A 43 -0.69 -1.95 10.77
N THR A 44 -1.06 -1.41 9.62
CA THR A 44 -1.02 0.03 9.37
C THR A 44 -2.35 0.73 9.67
N GLY A 45 -3.38 -0.03 10.00
CA GLY A 45 -4.71 0.52 10.20
C GLY A 45 -5.35 1.01 8.92
N SER A 46 -4.98 0.41 7.79
CA SER A 46 -5.51 0.78 6.49
C SER A 46 -6.45 -0.31 5.95
N LYS A 47 -6.80 -0.21 4.68
CA LYS A 47 -7.80 -1.06 4.08
C LYS A 47 -7.17 -2.14 3.20
N TYR A 48 -7.74 -3.33 3.20
CA TYR A 48 -7.37 -4.36 2.27
C TYR A 48 -8.17 -4.21 0.98
N TYR A 49 -7.49 -4.20 -0.15
CA TYR A 49 -8.15 -4.09 -1.46
C TYR A 49 -8.03 -5.41 -2.21
N GLU A 50 -9.17 -5.96 -2.60
CA GLU A 50 -9.21 -7.15 -3.46
C GLU A 50 -9.00 -6.79 -4.91
N ASN A 51 -9.25 -5.54 -5.25
CA ASN A 51 -9.24 -5.06 -6.62
C ASN A 51 -8.23 -3.92 -6.75
N MET A 52 -7.25 -4.11 -7.63
CA MET A 52 -6.21 -3.10 -7.83
C MET A 52 -6.77 -1.80 -8.39
N GLU A 53 -7.77 -1.88 -9.25
CA GLU A 53 -8.37 -0.69 -9.84
C GLU A 53 -8.98 0.23 -8.79
N GLN A 54 -9.62 -0.36 -7.80
CA GLN A 54 -10.20 0.42 -6.73
C GLN A 54 -9.14 1.12 -5.89
N LEU A 55 -8.04 0.43 -5.65
CA LEU A 55 -6.91 1.02 -4.92
C LEU A 55 -6.33 2.20 -5.71
N VAL A 56 -6.17 2.03 -7.01
CA VAL A 56 -5.66 3.09 -7.88
C VAL A 56 -6.57 4.32 -7.83
N GLU A 57 -7.88 4.11 -7.89
CA GLU A 57 -8.83 5.22 -7.83
C GLU A 57 -8.78 5.96 -6.51
N ASP A 58 -8.59 5.23 -5.42
CA ASP A 58 -8.61 5.81 -4.09
C ASP A 58 -7.27 6.43 -3.68
N SER A 59 -6.22 6.22 -4.47
CA SER A 59 -4.87 6.65 -4.12
C SER A 59 -4.40 7.81 -4.99
N GLU A 60 -3.62 8.70 -4.41
CA GLU A 60 -2.95 9.76 -5.15
C GLU A 60 -1.53 9.36 -5.51
N VAL A 61 -0.91 8.55 -4.67
CA VAL A 61 0.44 8.01 -4.90
C VAL A 61 0.39 6.51 -4.68
N LEU A 62 0.95 5.76 -5.61
CA LEU A 62 1.06 4.32 -5.48
C LEU A 62 2.51 3.91 -5.33
N PHE A 63 2.78 3.08 -4.34
CA PHE A 63 4.09 2.46 -4.17
C PHE A 63 4.00 1.04 -4.69
N LEU A 64 4.90 0.71 -5.62
CA LEU A 64 5.02 -0.66 -6.11
C LEU A 64 6.17 -1.33 -5.38
N THR A 65 5.84 -2.21 -4.48
CA THR A 65 6.83 -2.93 -3.69
C THR A 65 6.90 -4.37 -4.17
N VAL A 66 7.64 -4.56 -5.25
CA VAL A 66 7.82 -5.89 -5.85
C VAL A 66 9.22 -6.41 -5.53
N PRO A 67 9.41 -7.74 -5.59
CA PRO A 67 10.69 -8.35 -5.19
C PRO A 67 11.92 -7.83 -5.92
N ASP A 68 11.77 -7.44 -7.17
CA ASP A 68 12.90 -7.05 -8.01
C ASP A 68 13.25 -5.57 -7.95
N GLY A 69 12.63 -4.83 -7.06
CA GLY A 69 12.92 -3.42 -6.93
C GLY A 69 11.69 -2.66 -6.50
N GLN A 70 11.94 -1.47 -6.00
CA GLN A 70 10.89 -0.63 -5.52
C GLN A 70 10.69 0.52 -6.48
N ARG A 71 9.46 0.75 -6.84
CA ARG A 71 9.13 1.83 -7.75
C ARG A 71 8.00 2.65 -7.17
N ILE A 72 8.12 3.95 -7.34
CA ILE A 72 7.11 4.87 -6.87
C ILE A 72 6.50 5.54 -8.09
N TYR A 73 5.18 5.47 -8.17
CA TYR A 73 4.44 6.12 -9.24
C TYR A 73 3.45 7.09 -8.66
N GLY A 74 3.54 8.34 -9.10
CA GLY A 74 2.55 9.33 -8.74
C GLY A 74 1.38 9.27 -9.71
N ILE A 75 0.18 9.36 -9.17
CA ILE A 75 -1.04 9.40 -9.94
C ILE A 75 -1.73 10.72 -9.61
N SER A 76 -1.97 11.50 -10.61
CA SER A 76 -2.64 12.77 -10.42
C SER A 76 -4.00 12.78 -11.09
#